data_609cab92881962cf1973e8bb501de809
#
_entry.id   609cab92881962cf1973e8bb501de809
#
_cell.length_a   1.000
_cell.length_b   1.000
_cell.length_c   1.000
_cell.angle_alpha   90.00
_cell.angle_beta   90.00
_cell.angle_gamma   90.00
#
_symmetry.space_group_name_H-M   'P 1'
#
loop_
_entity.id
_entity.type
_entity.pdbx_description
1 polymer ?
#
loop_
_entity_poly.entity_id
_entity_poly.type
_entity_poly.pdbx_seq_one_letter_code
_entity_poly.pdbx_strand_id
1 'polypeptide(L)'
;VDASFPMKATTLKRDRRFEIRNDRAYKVQAYGECNDYPQQVMEIVDASGTGKSCVDVYAKFISGKGFEDVDFYKKIVNRSGQTNDYISDQISKDYAEFGGFAIHVNWNANFKICELQHIPFEQVRFEMLDLETFEFNRVALHPDWGRRFTNLRRWRKEDIQFIDFFNPDPVEIQSQVDQAGGWENYKGQILYFSNEGERVYPLPISDTVLTDMSTEEGIANVSNRNARNNFLTAGMLINKVADNESAANIESGNSESEDERREENGYDKENKSNETELALKSFQGDESACKIMYVEIGSDEEKPEFVSFKGANYDKEFTVTLQTSQSNIGKRFNQPPILRAENVGANFGADLMKNAYDYYNSVVENERLALERVFSTIFQHWFEPTSGNYSITPLSYEVEMTLADRLGDSQLKEIILLVNDKTLTSDLKRSIAKTLFGLSEDEANNLIPVDIVTP
;
A
#
# COMPACT_ATOMS: atom_id res chain seq x y z
N VAL A 1 -34.67 2.06 -40.33
CA VAL A 1 -34.24 3.29 -39.66
C VAL A 1 -33.27 2.89 -38.60
N ASP A 2 -31.95 3.03 -38.92
CA ASP A 2 -30.86 2.68 -38.03
C ASP A 2 -30.82 3.66 -36.87
N ALA A 3 -31.28 3.23 -35.71
CA ALA A 3 -31.07 3.93 -34.47
C ALA A 3 -29.68 3.54 -33.92
N SER A 4 -28.63 4.23 -34.38
CA SER A 4 -27.32 4.15 -33.75
C SER A 4 -27.39 4.91 -32.44
N PHE A 5 -27.49 4.18 -31.33
CA PHE A 5 -27.28 4.74 -30.00
C PHE A 5 -25.80 5.09 -29.86
N PRO A 6 -25.43 6.35 -29.61
CA PRO A 6 -24.04 6.66 -29.33
C PRO A 6 -23.68 6.11 -27.93
N MET A 7 -23.08 4.92 -27.88
CA MET A 7 -22.44 4.45 -26.68
C MET A 7 -21.27 5.38 -26.38
N LYS A 8 -21.45 6.30 -25.44
CA LYS A 8 -20.33 6.99 -24.81
C LYS A 8 -19.61 5.99 -23.91
N ALA A 9 -18.53 5.42 -24.42
CA ALA A 9 -17.60 4.74 -23.56
C ALA A 9 -17.07 5.76 -22.54
N THR A 10 -17.44 5.62 -21.29
CA THR A 10 -16.84 6.37 -20.19
C THR A 10 -15.45 5.76 -19.99
N THR A 11 -14.45 6.31 -20.65
CA THR A 11 -13.05 6.02 -20.32
C THR A 11 -12.85 6.49 -18.89
N LEU A 12 -12.47 5.58 -17.99
CA LEU A 12 -11.87 5.92 -16.72
C LEU A 12 -10.72 6.89 -17.03
N LYS A 13 -10.96 8.18 -16.79
CA LYS A 13 -9.88 9.16 -16.83
C LYS A 13 -8.97 8.79 -15.67
N ARG A 14 -7.80 8.22 -15.99
CA ARG A 14 -6.71 8.23 -15.01
C ARG A 14 -6.50 9.68 -14.63
N ASP A 15 -6.69 9.99 -13.36
CA ASP A 15 -6.31 11.28 -12.83
C ASP A 15 -4.87 11.55 -13.28
N ARG A 16 -4.65 12.69 -13.92
CA ARG A 16 -3.30 13.10 -14.28
C ARG A 16 -2.59 13.46 -12.98
N ARG A 17 -1.93 12.49 -12.40
CA ARG A 17 -1.25 12.49 -11.10
C ARG A 17 -0.12 13.51 -10.99
N PHE A 18 0.20 14.15 -12.11
CA PHE A 18 1.35 15.05 -12.27
C PHE A 18 0.97 16.53 -12.40
N GLU A 19 -0.31 16.86 -12.44
CA GLU A 19 -0.70 18.25 -12.48
C GLU A 19 -0.51 18.86 -11.09
N ILE A 20 0.46 19.76 -11.00
CA ILE A 20 0.63 20.63 -9.84
C ILE A 20 -0.58 21.55 -9.79
N ARG A 21 -1.49 21.30 -8.87
CA ARG A 21 -2.68 22.10 -8.64
C ARG A 21 -2.58 22.81 -7.30
N ASN A 22 -2.63 24.12 -7.33
CA ASN A 22 -2.74 24.92 -6.13
C ASN A 22 -4.18 24.94 -5.64
N ASP A 23 -4.43 24.39 -4.45
CA ASP A 23 -5.68 24.61 -3.74
C ASP A 23 -5.61 25.95 -3.00
N ARG A 24 -6.05 27.02 -3.70
CA ARG A 24 -6.05 28.38 -3.17
C ARG A 24 -6.94 28.54 -1.93
N ALA A 25 -7.93 27.66 -1.77
CA ALA A 25 -8.83 27.71 -0.64
C ALA A 25 -8.10 27.36 0.66
N TYR A 26 -7.22 26.37 0.61
CA TYR A 26 -6.46 25.88 1.77
C TYR A 26 -4.99 26.32 1.76
N LYS A 27 -4.54 27.02 0.72
CA LYS A 27 -3.14 27.45 0.51
C LYS A 27 -2.16 26.29 0.47
N VAL A 28 -2.58 25.16 -0.10
CA VAL A 28 -1.74 23.98 -0.22
C VAL A 28 -1.61 23.54 -1.68
N GLN A 29 -0.57 22.79 -1.93
CA GLN A 29 -0.36 22.07 -3.17
C GLN A 29 -1.20 20.78 -3.12
N ALA A 30 -2.12 20.62 -4.07
CA ALA A 30 -2.94 19.41 -4.09
C ALA A 30 -2.13 18.19 -4.53
N TYR A 31 -2.41 17.05 -3.89
CA TYR A 31 -1.87 15.75 -4.27
C TYR A 31 -2.97 14.93 -4.97
N GLY A 32 -2.92 14.88 -6.31
CA GLY A 32 -3.99 14.34 -7.14
C GLY A 32 -5.11 15.37 -7.44
N GLU A 33 -6.17 14.94 -8.11
CA GLU A 33 -7.26 15.82 -8.57
C GLU A 33 -8.08 16.37 -7.41
N CYS A 34 -8.42 15.51 -6.47
CA CYS A 34 -9.23 15.86 -5.28
C CYS A 34 -8.39 16.06 -4.02
N ASN A 35 -7.06 16.12 -4.14
CA ASN A 35 -6.13 16.20 -3.01
C ASN A 35 -6.20 14.98 -2.05
N ASP A 36 -6.52 13.81 -2.58
CA ASP A 36 -6.74 12.56 -1.85
C ASP A 36 -6.00 11.35 -2.46
N TYR A 37 -5.03 11.62 -3.34
CA TYR A 37 -4.30 10.54 -4.03
C TYR A 37 -3.66 9.51 -3.08
N PRO A 38 -2.99 9.87 -1.95
CA PRO A 38 -2.48 8.90 -1.00
C PRO A 38 -3.58 8.02 -0.39
N GLN A 39 -4.73 8.61 -0.06
CA GLN A 39 -5.87 7.88 0.48
C GLN A 39 -6.45 6.87 -0.54
N GLN A 40 -6.51 7.26 -1.81
CA GLN A 40 -6.93 6.35 -2.89
C GLN A 40 -5.94 5.19 -3.08
N VAL A 41 -4.62 5.46 -2.99
CA VAL A 41 -3.60 4.41 -3.05
C VAL A 41 -3.76 3.41 -1.91
N MET A 42 -3.93 3.89 -0.66
CA MET A 42 -4.17 3.04 0.51
C MET A 42 -5.41 2.16 0.32
N GLU A 43 -6.52 2.76 -0.11
CA GLU A 43 -7.79 2.04 -0.32
C GLU A 43 -7.64 0.91 -1.34
N ILE A 44 -6.98 1.18 -2.48
CA ILE A 44 -6.77 0.19 -3.54
C ILE A 44 -5.78 -0.89 -3.09
N VAL A 45 -4.69 -0.52 -2.42
CA VAL A 45 -3.69 -1.47 -1.92
C VAL A 45 -4.29 -2.38 -0.86
N ASP A 46 -5.03 -1.82 0.10
CA ASP A 46 -5.68 -2.58 1.18
C ASP A 46 -6.80 -3.51 0.68
N ALA A 47 -7.45 -3.16 -0.43
CA ALA A 47 -8.46 -3.99 -1.07
C ALA A 47 -7.89 -5.16 -1.87
N SER A 48 -6.61 -5.09 -2.30
CA SER A 48 -5.93 -6.15 -3.05
C SER A 48 -5.07 -7.02 -2.14
N GLY A 49 -5.42 -8.29 -2.01
CA GLY A 49 -4.65 -9.24 -1.18
C GLY A 49 -3.20 -9.40 -1.65
N THR A 50 -2.99 -9.49 -2.96
CA THR A 50 -1.65 -9.59 -3.56
C THR A 50 -0.91 -8.25 -3.43
N GLY A 51 -1.59 -7.13 -3.68
CA GLY A 51 -1.01 -5.78 -3.56
C GLY A 51 -0.52 -5.50 -2.15
N LYS A 52 -1.37 -5.72 -1.13
CA LYS A 52 -1.01 -5.53 0.28
C LYS A 52 0.16 -6.41 0.69
N SER A 53 0.11 -7.70 0.33
CA SER A 53 1.21 -8.63 0.63
C SER A 53 2.53 -8.17 0.03
N CYS A 54 2.52 -7.67 -1.22
CA CYS A 54 3.72 -7.18 -1.88
C CYS A 54 4.28 -5.92 -1.20
N VAL A 55 3.43 -4.97 -0.82
CA VAL A 55 3.82 -3.76 -0.09
C VAL A 55 4.40 -4.11 1.29
N ASP A 56 3.73 -4.99 2.04
CA ASP A 56 4.18 -5.39 3.38
C ASP A 56 5.53 -6.12 3.34
N VAL A 57 5.74 -7.01 2.36
CA VAL A 57 7.03 -7.68 2.16
C VAL A 57 8.10 -6.66 1.77
N TYR A 58 7.77 -5.71 0.89
CA TYR A 58 8.71 -4.65 0.49
C TYR A 58 9.12 -3.80 1.68
N ALA A 59 8.17 -3.31 2.48
CA ALA A 59 8.44 -2.57 3.71
C ALA A 59 9.34 -3.35 4.68
N LYS A 60 9.03 -4.63 4.89
CA LYS A 60 9.78 -5.53 5.78
C LYS A 60 11.22 -5.72 5.33
N PHE A 61 11.49 -5.82 4.03
CA PHE A 61 12.87 -5.93 3.52
C PHE A 61 13.63 -4.61 3.58
N ILE A 62 12.93 -3.47 3.51
CA ILE A 62 13.53 -2.14 3.71
C ILE A 62 13.94 -1.98 5.18
N SER A 63 13.05 -2.25 6.15
CA SER A 63 13.36 -2.13 7.58
C SER A 63 14.36 -3.19 8.06
N GLY A 64 14.48 -4.30 7.35
CA GLY A 64 15.41 -5.38 7.65
C GLY A 64 15.19 -6.02 9.02
N LYS A 65 16.29 -6.39 9.70
CA LYS A 65 16.31 -6.85 11.10
C LYS A 65 16.47 -5.69 12.10
N GLY A 66 16.37 -4.43 11.61
CA GLY A 66 16.65 -3.23 12.38
C GLY A 66 18.10 -2.81 12.34
N PHE A 67 18.45 -1.80 13.13
CA PHE A 67 19.81 -1.28 13.17
C PHE A 67 20.80 -2.29 13.77
N GLU A 68 22.00 -2.33 13.22
CA GLU A 68 23.08 -3.20 13.68
C GLU A 68 23.51 -2.85 15.11
N ASP A 69 23.51 -1.57 15.46
CA ASP A 69 23.77 -1.10 16.82
C ASP A 69 22.52 -1.26 17.70
N VAL A 70 22.57 -2.22 18.63
CA VAL A 70 21.46 -2.58 19.53
C VAL A 70 21.10 -1.43 20.47
N ASP A 71 22.05 -0.62 20.92
CA ASP A 71 21.78 0.51 21.81
C ASP A 71 21.07 1.64 21.05
N PHE A 72 21.47 1.87 19.80
CA PHE A 72 20.79 2.78 18.89
C PHE A 72 19.38 2.29 18.54
N TYR A 73 19.23 1.03 18.25
CA TYR A 73 17.96 0.37 17.93
C TYR A 73 16.91 0.60 19.04
N LYS A 74 17.29 0.38 20.31
CA LYS A 74 16.41 0.49 21.48
C LYS A 74 16.26 1.90 22.05
N LYS A 75 16.97 2.88 21.49
CA LYS A 75 16.95 4.25 22.01
C LYS A 75 15.56 4.85 21.87
N ILE A 76 15.01 5.34 23.00
CA ILE A 76 13.73 6.06 23.04
C ILE A 76 13.95 7.46 22.45
N VAL A 77 13.11 7.86 21.50
CA VAL A 77 13.29 9.10 20.72
C VAL A 77 12.14 10.10 20.89
N ASN A 78 11.12 9.75 21.65
CA ASN A 78 10.01 10.68 21.94
C ASN A 78 9.36 10.41 23.28
N ARG A 79 8.47 11.34 23.69
CA ARG A 79 7.74 11.27 24.96
C ARG A 79 6.76 10.12 25.05
N SER A 80 6.35 9.55 23.93
CA SER A 80 5.48 8.38 23.87
C SER A 80 6.21 7.07 24.13
N GLY A 81 7.53 7.11 24.36
CA GLY A 81 8.34 5.92 24.59
C GLY A 81 8.67 5.10 23.34
N GLN A 82 8.49 5.68 22.16
CA GLN A 82 8.81 5.01 20.91
C GLN A 82 10.33 4.98 20.69
N THR A 83 10.79 3.86 20.13
CA THR A 83 12.21 3.62 19.84
C THR A 83 12.53 3.96 18.38
N ASN A 84 13.83 4.05 18.07
CA ASN A 84 14.30 4.20 16.69
C ASN A 84 13.81 3.09 15.79
N ASP A 85 13.75 1.87 16.28
CA ASP A 85 13.20 0.72 15.57
C ASP A 85 11.73 0.95 15.16
N TYR A 86 10.91 1.40 16.10
CA TYR A 86 9.50 1.71 15.80
C TYR A 86 9.38 2.79 14.72
N ILE A 87 10.18 3.86 14.82
CA ILE A 87 10.17 4.92 13.80
C ILE A 87 10.65 4.39 12.44
N SER A 88 11.71 3.57 12.42
CA SER A 88 12.23 2.94 11.20
C SER A 88 11.18 2.07 10.51
N ASP A 89 10.45 1.27 11.27
CA ASP A 89 9.36 0.44 10.74
C ASP A 89 8.24 1.27 10.13
N GLN A 90 7.82 2.37 10.79
CA GLN A 90 6.75 3.23 10.28
C GLN A 90 7.16 3.93 8.99
N ILE A 91 8.36 4.52 8.95
CA ILE A 91 8.84 5.19 7.72
C ILE A 91 9.11 4.21 6.58
N SER A 92 9.48 2.96 6.87
CA SER A 92 9.64 1.91 5.86
C SER A 92 8.30 1.52 5.24
N LYS A 93 7.22 1.50 6.03
CA LYS A 93 5.85 1.29 5.54
C LYS A 93 5.39 2.44 4.66
N ASP A 94 5.54 3.67 5.12
CA ASP A 94 5.17 4.86 4.33
C ASP A 94 5.97 4.90 3.03
N TYR A 95 7.27 4.60 3.08
CA TYR A 95 8.09 4.53 1.89
C TYR A 95 7.60 3.48 0.90
N ALA A 96 7.29 2.29 1.39
CA ALA A 96 6.81 1.19 0.55
C ALA A 96 5.45 1.48 -0.08
N GLU A 97 4.58 2.18 0.63
CA GLU A 97 3.21 2.47 0.20
C GLU A 97 3.12 3.71 -0.69
N PHE A 98 3.93 4.76 -0.38
CA PHE A 98 3.83 6.07 -1.06
C PHE A 98 5.09 6.49 -1.82
N GLY A 99 6.24 5.86 -1.56
CA GLY A 99 7.54 6.27 -2.11
C GLY A 99 8.18 7.45 -1.38
N GLY A 100 7.70 7.79 -0.21
CA GLY A 100 8.21 8.86 0.65
C GLY A 100 7.72 8.73 2.08
N PHE A 101 8.29 9.53 2.98
CA PHE A 101 7.90 9.57 4.39
C PHE A 101 8.18 10.94 5.00
N ALA A 102 7.62 11.20 6.18
CA ALA A 102 7.84 12.43 6.92
C ALA A 102 8.13 12.14 8.39
N ILE A 103 9.12 12.87 8.94
CA ILE A 103 9.52 12.79 10.34
C ILE A 103 9.43 14.18 10.94
N HIS A 104 8.70 14.32 12.02
CA HIS A 104 8.67 15.54 12.81
C HIS A 104 9.88 15.56 13.75
N VAL A 105 10.57 16.69 13.80
CA VAL A 105 11.82 16.90 14.54
C VAL A 105 11.63 18.09 15.47
N ASN A 106 11.80 17.87 16.77
CA ASN A 106 11.80 18.92 17.78
C ASN A 106 13.21 19.30 18.21
N TRP A 107 13.46 20.60 18.32
CA TRP A 107 14.72 21.19 18.70
C TRP A 107 14.68 21.70 20.16
N ASN A 108 15.80 21.66 20.81
CA ASN A 108 15.98 22.30 22.10
C ASN A 108 16.69 23.67 21.97
N ALA A 109 16.77 24.45 23.05
CA ALA A 109 17.39 25.77 23.07
C ALA A 109 18.90 25.77 22.75
N ASN A 110 19.54 24.61 22.71
CA ASN A 110 20.94 24.45 22.28
C ASN A 110 21.05 24.07 20.78
N PHE A 111 20.00 24.21 20.02
CA PHE A 111 19.93 23.83 18.60
C PHE A 111 20.30 22.36 18.37
N LYS A 112 19.85 21.48 19.28
CA LYS A 112 20.00 20.04 19.17
C LYS A 112 18.64 19.38 19.09
N ILE A 113 18.54 18.32 18.31
CA ILE A 113 17.32 17.52 18.20
C ILE A 113 17.11 16.75 19.51
N CYS A 114 15.93 16.84 20.06
CA CYS A 114 15.57 16.17 21.31
C CYS A 114 14.40 15.19 21.18
N GLU A 115 13.64 15.26 20.09
CA GLU A 115 12.47 14.39 19.89
C GLU A 115 12.25 14.14 18.40
N LEU A 116 11.88 12.90 18.06
CA LEU A 116 11.47 12.48 16.74
C LEU A 116 10.09 11.85 16.80
N GLN A 117 9.25 12.15 15.84
CA GLN A 117 7.92 11.57 15.72
C GLN A 117 7.62 11.26 14.25
N HIS A 118 7.15 10.06 13.98
CA HIS A 118 6.62 9.70 12.67
C HIS A 118 5.33 10.48 12.38
N ILE A 119 5.21 10.98 11.16
CA ILE A 119 3.98 11.59 10.65
C ILE A 119 3.45 10.72 9.52
N PRO A 120 2.22 10.19 9.62
CA PRO A 120 1.62 9.43 8.54
C PRO A 120 1.62 10.22 7.23
N PHE A 121 2.17 9.63 6.17
CA PHE A 121 2.46 10.35 4.94
C PHE A 121 1.21 10.86 4.23
N GLU A 122 0.08 10.18 4.36
CA GLU A 122 -1.21 10.59 3.81
C GLU A 122 -1.70 11.93 4.39
N GLN A 123 -1.18 12.34 5.56
CA GLN A 123 -1.53 13.61 6.22
C GLN A 123 -0.70 14.79 5.73
N VAL A 124 0.35 14.54 4.94
CA VAL A 124 1.35 15.52 4.51
C VAL A 124 0.96 16.17 3.19
N ARG A 125 0.96 17.51 3.16
CA ARG A 125 0.90 18.31 1.92
C ARG A 125 1.91 19.44 2.02
N PHE A 126 2.22 20.06 0.88
CA PHE A 126 3.06 21.25 0.85
C PHE A 126 2.20 22.51 0.85
N GLU A 127 2.72 23.56 1.46
CA GLU A 127 2.19 24.89 1.26
C GLU A 127 2.27 25.25 -0.24
N MET A 128 1.47 26.21 -0.68
CA MET A 128 1.56 26.69 -2.05
C MET A 128 2.97 27.18 -2.38
N LEU A 129 3.41 26.88 -3.60
CA LEU A 129 4.70 27.37 -4.12
C LEU A 129 4.77 28.90 -4.01
N ASP A 130 5.80 29.40 -3.38
CA ASP A 130 6.12 30.82 -3.41
C ASP A 130 6.58 31.19 -4.82
N LEU A 131 5.90 32.16 -5.44
CA LEU A 131 6.20 32.59 -6.81
C LEU A 131 7.41 33.51 -6.90
N GLU A 132 7.90 34.04 -5.77
CA GLU A 132 9.09 34.90 -5.73
C GLU A 132 10.36 34.07 -5.60
N THR A 133 10.35 33.06 -4.74
CA THR A 133 11.52 32.19 -4.47
C THR A 133 11.50 30.89 -5.26
N PHE A 134 10.34 30.48 -5.78
CA PHE A 134 10.08 29.17 -6.40
C PHE A 134 10.36 27.99 -5.45
N GLU A 135 10.17 28.20 -4.16
CA GLU A 135 10.37 27.19 -3.13
C GLU A 135 9.09 26.92 -2.34
N PHE A 136 9.05 25.73 -1.72
CA PHE A 136 8.02 25.38 -0.75
C PHE A 136 8.59 25.66 0.65
N ASN A 137 7.99 26.61 1.35
CA ASN A 137 8.53 27.05 2.64
C ASN A 137 8.07 26.15 3.80
N ARG A 138 6.85 25.61 3.74
CA ARG A 138 6.27 24.84 4.85
C ARG A 138 5.52 23.59 4.39
N VAL A 139 5.44 22.65 5.31
CA VAL A 139 4.60 21.47 5.21
C VAL A 139 3.27 21.73 5.90
N ALA A 140 2.19 21.39 5.25
CA ALA A 140 0.83 21.47 5.76
C ALA A 140 0.37 20.08 6.23
N LEU A 141 -0.04 19.96 7.49
CA LEU A 141 -0.53 18.73 8.08
C LEU A 141 -2.03 18.80 8.33
N HIS A 142 -2.75 17.77 7.92
CA HIS A 142 -4.14 17.56 8.25
C HIS A 142 -4.51 16.07 8.19
N PRO A 143 -5.31 15.52 9.12
CA PRO A 143 -5.64 14.09 9.15
C PRO A 143 -6.58 13.65 8.03
N ASP A 144 -7.37 14.56 7.45
CA ASP A 144 -8.48 14.24 6.54
C ASP A 144 -8.40 15.01 5.21
N TRP A 145 -7.35 14.82 4.41
CA TRP A 145 -7.29 15.38 3.06
C TRP A 145 -8.32 14.69 2.13
N GLY A 146 -8.97 15.48 1.24
CA GLY A 146 -9.90 14.93 0.24
C GLY A 146 -11.34 14.67 0.72
N ARG A 147 -11.61 14.50 2.00
CA ARG A 147 -12.96 14.24 2.52
C ARG A 147 -13.80 15.51 2.59
N ARG A 148 -14.34 15.95 1.44
CA ARG A 148 -15.17 17.16 1.33
C ARG A 148 -16.56 17.04 1.95
N PHE A 149 -17.06 15.82 2.25
CA PHE A 149 -18.49 15.57 2.52
C PHE A 149 -18.81 14.54 3.60
N THR A 150 -18.05 14.42 4.66
CA THR A 150 -18.64 13.78 5.84
C THR A 150 -19.46 14.82 6.60
N ASN A 151 -20.78 14.59 6.71
CA ASN A 151 -21.74 15.45 7.42
C ASN A 151 -21.40 15.67 8.91
N LEU A 152 -20.33 15.11 9.42
CA LEU A 152 -19.94 15.11 10.82
C LEU A 152 -18.92 16.18 11.22
N ARG A 153 -18.10 16.68 10.29
CA ARG A 153 -17.20 17.81 10.54
C ARG A 153 -16.90 18.57 9.25
N ARG A 154 -17.28 19.82 9.19
CA ARG A 154 -16.77 20.73 8.16
C ARG A 154 -15.30 20.99 8.46
N TRP A 155 -14.44 20.74 7.48
CA TRP A 155 -13.07 21.20 7.44
C TRP A 155 -12.99 22.70 7.72
N ARG A 156 -12.14 23.08 8.66
CA ARG A 156 -11.80 24.48 8.91
C ARG A 156 -10.36 24.70 8.47
N LYS A 157 -10.10 25.81 7.83
CA LYS A 157 -8.72 26.22 7.47
C LYS A 157 -7.80 26.29 8.68
N GLU A 158 -8.37 26.58 9.83
CA GLU A 158 -7.69 26.70 11.11
C GLU A 158 -7.20 25.35 11.65
N ASP A 159 -7.75 24.25 11.15
CA ASP A 159 -7.33 22.89 11.56
C ASP A 159 -6.03 22.46 10.85
N ILE A 160 -5.62 23.14 9.75
CA ILE A 160 -4.39 22.85 9.04
C ILE A 160 -3.21 23.44 9.83
N GLN A 161 -2.24 22.58 10.14
CA GLN A 161 -1.01 22.99 10.79
C GLN A 161 0.09 23.16 9.74
N PHE A 162 0.71 24.33 9.72
CA PHE A 162 1.88 24.61 8.89
C PHE A 162 3.13 24.51 9.75
N ILE A 163 4.11 23.73 9.32
CA ILE A 163 5.38 23.49 10.00
C ILE A 163 6.51 23.62 8.97
N ASP A 164 7.61 24.23 9.36
CA ASP A 164 8.74 24.50 8.49
C ASP A 164 9.48 23.21 8.08
N PHE A 165 10.15 23.24 6.93
CA PHE A 165 11.00 22.13 6.50
C PHE A 165 12.23 22.02 7.38
N PHE A 166 12.77 20.80 7.46
CA PHE A 166 14.00 20.49 8.17
C PHE A 166 15.20 21.26 7.61
N ASN A 167 15.76 22.13 8.43
CA ASN A 167 17.01 22.82 8.18
C ASN A 167 17.79 22.88 9.50
N PRO A 168 18.92 22.19 9.62
CA PRO A 168 19.68 22.14 10.87
C PRO A 168 20.55 23.40 11.15
N ASP A 169 20.49 24.43 10.31
CA ASP A 169 21.23 25.66 10.54
C ASP A 169 20.66 26.40 11.77
N PRO A 170 21.48 26.66 12.82
CA PRO A 170 21.04 27.40 13.99
C PRO A 170 20.45 28.77 13.71
N VAL A 171 20.90 29.44 12.62
CA VAL A 171 20.38 30.76 12.23
C VAL A 171 18.94 30.64 11.74
N GLU A 172 18.64 29.61 10.93
CA GLU A 172 17.30 29.35 10.46
C GLU A 172 16.38 28.91 11.60
N ILE A 173 16.84 28.02 12.48
CA ILE A 173 16.06 27.59 13.63
C ILE A 173 15.71 28.81 14.52
N GLN A 174 16.69 29.69 14.79
CA GLN A 174 16.43 30.89 15.59
C GLN A 174 15.44 31.82 14.89
N SER A 175 15.55 32.01 13.57
CA SER A 175 14.60 32.81 12.79
C SER A 175 13.18 32.26 12.88
N GLN A 176 13.00 30.95 12.79
CA GLN A 176 11.71 30.28 12.92
C GLN A 176 11.14 30.41 14.33
N VAL A 177 11.99 30.28 15.37
CA VAL A 177 11.59 30.50 16.77
C VAL A 177 11.14 31.94 16.99
N ASP A 178 11.86 32.93 16.46
CA ASP A 178 11.51 34.35 16.58
C ASP A 178 10.17 34.65 15.88
N GLN A 179 9.95 34.06 14.69
CA GLN A 179 8.68 34.18 13.97
C GLN A 179 7.52 33.52 14.72
N ALA A 180 7.76 32.41 15.42
CA ALA A 180 6.77 31.74 16.26
C ALA A 180 6.45 32.53 17.55
N GLY A 181 7.27 33.52 17.90
CA GLY A 181 7.13 34.28 19.16
C GLY A 181 7.75 33.60 20.36
N GLY A 182 8.72 32.72 20.15
CA GLY A 182 9.50 32.03 21.18
C GLY A 182 9.40 30.50 21.15
N TRP A 183 10.28 29.86 21.92
CA TRP A 183 10.40 28.40 22.00
C TRP A 183 9.09 27.71 22.44
N GLU A 184 8.25 28.39 23.21
CA GLU A 184 6.97 27.83 23.70
C GLU A 184 5.96 27.62 22.57
N ASN A 185 6.05 28.41 21.50
CA ASN A 185 5.14 28.36 20.37
C ASN A 185 5.76 27.68 19.14
N TYR A 186 7.05 27.40 19.19
CA TYR A 186 7.77 26.77 18.10
C TYR A 186 7.35 25.31 17.95
N LYS A 187 6.96 24.93 16.72
CA LYS A 187 6.39 23.61 16.43
C LYS A 187 7.41 22.60 15.92
N GLY A 188 8.71 22.94 15.91
CA GLY A 188 9.73 22.10 15.30
C GLY A 188 9.74 22.16 13.79
N GLN A 189 10.32 21.17 13.16
CA GLN A 189 10.50 21.07 11.71
C GLN A 189 10.05 19.70 11.20
N ILE A 190 9.81 19.58 9.90
CA ILE A 190 9.50 18.32 9.25
C ILE A 190 10.62 17.96 8.27
N LEU A 191 11.26 16.83 8.51
CA LEU A 191 12.10 16.19 7.53
C LEU A 191 11.20 15.40 6.59
N TYR A 192 11.15 15.83 5.33
CA TYR A 192 10.41 15.20 4.27
C TYR A 192 11.36 14.47 3.33
N PHE A 193 11.08 13.23 3.04
CA PHE A 193 11.82 12.41 2.11
C PHE A 193 10.94 11.95 0.95
N SER A 194 11.46 12.02 -0.27
CA SER A 194 10.83 11.52 -1.49
C SER A 194 11.84 10.74 -2.32
N ASN A 195 11.42 9.63 -2.90
CA ASN A 195 12.22 8.84 -3.82
C ASN A 195 12.44 9.53 -5.18
N GLU A 196 11.63 10.54 -5.51
CA GLU A 196 11.72 11.30 -6.75
C GLU A 196 12.05 12.76 -6.47
N GLY A 197 13.28 13.19 -6.81
CA GLY A 197 13.75 14.56 -6.55
C GLY A 197 13.14 15.64 -7.44
N GLU A 198 12.57 15.28 -8.60
CA GLU A 198 12.06 16.24 -9.58
C GLU A 198 10.56 16.57 -9.39
N ARG A 199 9.86 15.79 -8.58
CA ARG A 199 8.43 15.94 -8.34
C ARG A 199 8.15 16.47 -6.94
N VAL A 200 7.08 17.24 -6.83
CA VAL A 200 6.62 17.75 -5.55
C VAL A 200 6.25 16.60 -4.61
N TYR A 201 5.51 15.61 -5.14
CA TYR A 201 5.11 14.42 -4.41
C TYR A 201 5.66 13.17 -5.07
N PRO A 202 6.05 12.15 -4.30
CA PRO A 202 6.53 10.89 -4.83
C PRO A 202 5.42 10.12 -5.55
N LEU A 203 5.84 9.18 -6.39
CA LEU A 203 4.97 8.14 -6.90
C LEU A 203 5.32 6.82 -6.23
N PRO A 204 4.32 6.12 -5.67
CA PRO A 204 4.54 4.80 -5.12
C PRO A 204 4.94 3.80 -6.21
N ILE A 205 5.67 2.77 -5.82
CA ILE A 205 6.03 1.68 -6.72
C ILE A 205 4.78 0.99 -7.28
N SER A 206 3.69 0.96 -6.50
CA SER A 206 2.39 0.39 -6.85
C SER A 206 1.63 1.17 -7.93
N ASP A 207 1.99 2.44 -8.19
CA ASP A 207 1.23 3.34 -9.07
C ASP A 207 0.88 2.75 -10.44
N THR A 208 1.82 2.04 -11.06
CA THR A 208 1.64 1.46 -12.38
C THR A 208 0.74 0.22 -12.40
N VAL A 209 0.51 -0.40 -11.26
CA VAL A 209 -0.28 -1.63 -11.08
C VAL A 209 -1.54 -1.44 -10.24
N LEU A 210 -1.90 -0.19 -9.91
CA LEU A 210 -3.15 0.10 -9.18
C LEU A 210 -4.38 -0.43 -9.92
N THR A 211 -4.36 -0.42 -11.26
CA THR A 211 -5.47 -0.99 -12.06
C THR A 211 -5.55 -2.51 -11.90
N ASP A 212 -4.39 -3.21 -11.84
CA ASP A 212 -4.36 -4.66 -11.61
C ASP A 212 -4.87 -4.99 -10.20
N MET A 213 -4.52 -4.18 -9.19
CA MET A 213 -5.02 -4.32 -7.81
C MET A 213 -6.53 -4.11 -7.73
N SER A 214 -7.06 -3.06 -8.36
CA SER A 214 -8.52 -2.84 -8.45
C SER A 214 -9.24 -3.95 -9.22
N THR A 215 -8.59 -4.56 -10.22
CA THR A 215 -9.14 -5.70 -10.95
C THR A 215 -9.25 -6.93 -10.05
N GLU A 216 -8.25 -7.19 -9.21
CA GLU A 216 -8.29 -8.27 -8.21
C GLU A 216 -9.48 -8.10 -7.26
N GLU A 217 -9.69 -6.89 -6.73
CA GLU A 217 -10.84 -6.54 -5.90
C GLU A 217 -12.16 -6.74 -6.63
N GLY A 218 -12.28 -6.21 -7.86
CA GLY A 218 -13.51 -6.32 -8.67
C GLY A 218 -13.91 -7.77 -8.93
N ILE A 219 -12.94 -8.63 -9.28
CA ILE A 219 -13.17 -10.07 -9.45
C ILE A 219 -13.64 -10.72 -8.14
N ALA A 220 -13.02 -10.38 -7.02
CA ALA A 220 -13.42 -10.89 -5.70
C ALA A 220 -14.84 -10.47 -5.35
N ASN A 221 -15.22 -9.22 -5.61
CA ASN A 221 -16.57 -8.68 -5.38
C ASN A 221 -17.62 -9.41 -6.23
N VAL A 222 -17.36 -9.61 -7.53
CA VAL A 222 -18.27 -10.36 -8.42
C VAL A 222 -18.42 -11.80 -7.94
N SER A 223 -17.32 -12.47 -7.62
CA SER A 223 -17.34 -13.87 -7.14
C SER A 223 -18.09 -14.01 -5.81
N ASN A 224 -17.91 -13.07 -4.88
CA ASN A 224 -18.63 -13.04 -3.61
C ASN A 224 -20.16 -12.86 -3.82
N ARG A 225 -20.54 -11.97 -4.73
CA ARG A 225 -21.97 -11.77 -5.06
C ARG A 225 -22.59 -12.98 -5.74
N ASN A 226 -21.86 -13.60 -6.67
CA ASN A 226 -22.29 -14.86 -7.29
C ASN A 226 -22.52 -15.95 -6.24
N ALA A 227 -21.60 -16.08 -5.30
CA ALA A 227 -21.70 -17.09 -4.22
C ALA A 227 -22.89 -16.81 -3.28
N ARG A 228 -23.19 -15.53 -2.98
CA ARG A 228 -24.28 -15.17 -2.08
C ARG A 228 -25.67 -15.24 -2.74
N ASN A 229 -25.76 -14.84 -4.00
CA ASN A 229 -27.03 -14.67 -4.69
C ASN A 229 -27.42 -15.88 -5.56
N ASN A 230 -26.52 -16.86 -5.73
CA ASN A 230 -26.70 -18.03 -6.62
C ASN A 230 -27.07 -17.69 -8.09
N PHE A 231 -26.82 -16.46 -8.54
CA PHE A 231 -27.09 -16.02 -9.89
C PHE A 231 -25.80 -15.78 -10.66
N LEU A 232 -25.52 -16.65 -11.62
CA LEU A 232 -24.35 -16.52 -12.52
C LEU A 232 -24.60 -15.59 -13.71
N THR A 233 -25.82 -15.13 -13.92
CA THR A 233 -26.17 -14.32 -15.09
C THR A 233 -27.04 -13.13 -14.73
N ALA A 234 -26.67 -11.95 -15.22
CA ALA A 234 -27.58 -10.82 -15.28
C ALA A 234 -28.68 -11.11 -16.31
N GLY A 235 -29.88 -10.80 -15.99
CA GLY A 235 -31.01 -11.01 -16.86
C GLY A 235 -31.99 -9.84 -16.81
N MET A 236 -32.82 -9.72 -17.82
CA MET A 236 -33.91 -8.76 -17.84
C MET A 236 -35.23 -9.53 -17.65
N LEU A 237 -36.00 -9.17 -16.62
CA LEU A 237 -37.35 -9.66 -16.41
C LEU A 237 -38.31 -8.62 -16.94
N ILE A 238 -38.99 -8.96 -18.02
CA ILE A 238 -40.00 -8.11 -18.65
C ILE A 238 -41.40 -8.59 -18.19
N ASN A 239 -42.15 -7.76 -17.50
CA ASN A 239 -43.48 -8.08 -17.03
C ASN A 239 -44.52 -7.21 -17.75
N LYS A 240 -45.65 -7.82 -18.14
CA LYS A 240 -46.81 -7.11 -18.68
C LYS A 240 -47.66 -6.57 -17.52
N VAL A 241 -47.89 -5.29 -17.52
CA VAL A 241 -48.94 -4.69 -16.66
C VAL A 241 -50.25 -4.80 -17.38
N ALA A 242 -51.20 -5.56 -16.81
CA ALA A 242 -52.57 -5.55 -17.31
C ALA A 242 -53.19 -4.17 -17.05
N ASP A 243 -53.77 -3.57 -18.09
CA ASP A 243 -54.51 -2.33 -17.94
C ASP A 243 -55.69 -2.57 -17.01
N ASN A 244 -55.53 -2.27 -15.74
CA ASN A 244 -56.63 -2.16 -14.82
C ASN A 244 -57.27 -0.78 -15.01
N GLU A 245 -58.21 -0.65 -15.96
CA GLU A 245 -59.06 0.52 -16.09
C GLU A 245 -59.88 0.87 -14.82
N SER A 246 -59.68 0.10 -13.73
CA SER A 246 -60.46 0.25 -12.48
C SER A 246 -59.77 1.07 -11.39
N ALA A 247 -58.56 1.54 -11.57
CA ALA A 247 -57.85 2.30 -10.53
C ALA A 247 -57.71 3.80 -10.78
N ALA A 248 -58.22 4.28 -11.92
CA ALA A 248 -58.07 5.70 -12.31
C ALA A 248 -59.32 6.56 -12.05
N ASN A 249 -60.25 6.13 -11.19
CA ASN A 249 -61.37 6.96 -10.71
C ASN A 249 -61.13 7.38 -9.24
N ILE A 250 -60.03 8.03 -8.96
CA ILE A 250 -59.93 8.95 -7.84
C ILE A 250 -59.82 10.35 -8.43
N GLU A 251 -60.94 11.06 -8.26
CA GLU A 251 -61.13 12.46 -8.59
C GLU A 251 -59.88 13.31 -8.45
N SER A 252 -59.37 13.84 -9.54
CA SER A 252 -58.72 15.15 -9.52
C SER A 252 -59.33 15.96 -10.68
N GLY A 253 -60.25 16.85 -10.29
CA GLY A 253 -60.77 17.86 -11.18
C GLY A 253 -59.68 18.78 -11.69
N ASN A 254 -59.87 19.19 -12.92
CA ASN A 254 -59.22 20.33 -13.57
C ASN A 254 -57.71 20.34 -13.70
N SER A 255 -57.20 19.84 -14.82
CA SER A 255 -56.11 20.52 -15.54
C SER A 255 -55.89 19.91 -16.94
N GLU A 256 -56.84 20.07 -17.82
CA GLU A 256 -56.66 19.80 -19.26
C GLU A 256 -55.74 20.81 -19.96
N SER A 257 -55.12 21.73 -19.26
CA SER A 257 -54.31 22.81 -19.87
C SER A 257 -52.78 22.73 -19.64
N GLU A 258 -52.28 21.76 -18.88
CA GLU A 258 -50.86 21.65 -18.64
C GLU A 258 -50.14 20.56 -19.45
N ASP A 259 -50.82 19.50 -19.84
CA ASP A 259 -50.22 18.39 -20.59
C ASP A 259 -49.92 18.73 -22.05
N GLU A 260 -50.77 19.52 -22.71
CA GLU A 260 -50.53 19.99 -24.09
C GLU A 260 -49.33 20.97 -24.19
N ARG A 261 -49.03 21.71 -23.13
CA ARG A 261 -47.84 22.61 -23.10
C ARG A 261 -46.53 21.90 -22.83
N ARG A 262 -46.53 20.70 -22.28
CA ARG A 262 -45.32 19.91 -22.00
C ARG A 262 -44.82 19.15 -23.23
N GLU A 263 -45.69 18.74 -24.13
CA GLU A 263 -45.31 18.09 -25.39
C GLU A 263 -44.62 19.04 -26.39
N GLU A 264 -44.88 20.34 -26.31
CA GLU A 264 -44.31 21.33 -27.24
C GLU A 264 -42.87 21.76 -26.89
N ASN A 265 -42.40 21.51 -25.69
CA ASN A 265 -41.13 22.06 -25.19
C ASN A 265 -39.93 21.09 -25.14
N GLY A 266 -40.04 19.89 -25.70
CA GLY A 266 -38.85 19.00 -25.78
C GLY A 266 -38.26 18.53 -24.45
N TYR A 267 -38.81 18.99 -23.31
CA TYR A 267 -38.28 18.70 -21.96
C TYR A 267 -38.52 17.24 -21.54
N ASP A 268 -39.52 16.58 -22.02
CA ASP A 268 -39.84 15.21 -21.62
C ASP A 268 -38.96 14.14 -22.30
N LYS A 269 -38.39 14.44 -23.47
CA LYS A 269 -37.45 13.52 -24.13
C LYS A 269 -36.08 13.48 -23.48
N GLU A 270 -35.62 14.61 -22.99
CA GLU A 270 -34.32 14.72 -22.30
C GLU A 270 -34.39 14.09 -20.89
N ASN A 271 -35.52 14.26 -20.18
CA ASN A 271 -35.72 13.65 -18.87
C ASN A 271 -35.86 12.13 -18.94
N LYS A 272 -36.59 11.57 -19.88
CA LYS A 272 -36.72 10.10 -20.07
C LYS A 272 -35.40 9.46 -20.49
N SER A 273 -34.57 10.16 -21.30
CA SER A 273 -33.25 9.68 -21.67
C SER A 273 -32.29 9.69 -20.46
N ASN A 274 -32.37 10.68 -19.59
CA ASN A 274 -31.58 10.78 -18.38
C ASN A 274 -31.99 9.73 -17.33
N GLU A 275 -33.29 9.45 -17.18
CA GLU A 275 -33.75 8.37 -16.28
C GLU A 275 -33.33 6.98 -16.76
N THR A 276 -33.39 6.72 -18.07
CA THR A 276 -32.94 5.46 -18.66
C THR A 276 -31.41 5.32 -18.53
N GLU A 277 -30.68 6.41 -18.73
CA GLU A 277 -29.22 6.43 -18.55
C GLU A 277 -28.80 6.23 -17.07
N LEU A 278 -29.54 6.82 -16.13
CA LEU A 278 -29.38 6.61 -14.69
C LEU A 278 -29.69 5.17 -14.28
N ALA A 279 -30.78 4.60 -14.83
CA ALA A 279 -31.14 3.21 -14.61
C ALA A 279 -30.03 2.26 -15.15
N LEU A 280 -29.53 2.50 -16.36
CA LEU A 280 -28.44 1.72 -16.94
C LEU A 280 -27.15 1.83 -16.16
N LYS A 281 -26.80 3.02 -15.65
CA LYS A 281 -25.65 3.21 -14.77
C LYS A 281 -25.75 2.42 -13.47
N SER A 282 -26.97 2.22 -12.94
CA SER A 282 -27.18 1.41 -11.73
C SER A 282 -26.90 -0.09 -11.92
N PHE A 283 -26.75 -0.55 -13.17
CA PHE A 283 -26.40 -1.93 -13.54
C PHE A 283 -24.95 -2.09 -13.97
N GLN A 284 -24.17 -1.01 -14.00
CA GLN A 284 -22.75 -1.03 -14.34
C GLN A 284 -21.89 -1.12 -13.07
N GLY A 285 -20.74 -1.75 -13.20
CA GLY A 285 -19.76 -1.93 -12.14
C GLY A 285 -19.90 -3.25 -11.38
N ASP A 286 -18.87 -3.57 -10.63
CA ASP A 286 -18.79 -4.79 -9.82
C ASP A 286 -19.80 -4.81 -8.67
N GLU A 287 -20.15 -3.64 -8.13
CA GLU A 287 -21.21 -3.48 -7.13
C GLU A 287 -22.60 -3.81 -7.64
N SER A 288 -22.80 -3.79 -8.95
CA SER A 288 -24.06 -4.08 -9.60
C SER A 288 -24.11 -5.45 -10.27
N ALA A 289 -23.06 -6.23 -10.14
CA ALA A 289 -23.00 -7.58 -10.68
C ALA A 289 -24.17 -8.44 -10.16
N CYS A 290 -24.74 -9.26 -11.04
CA CYS A 290 -25.86 -10.17 -10.73
C CYS A 290 -27.20 -9.50 -10.39
N LYS A 291 -27.42 -8.25 -10.76
CA LYS A 291 -28.72 -7.61 -10.69
C LYS A 291 -29.61 -8.03 -11.86
N ILE A 292 -30.88 -8.19 -11.58
CA ILE A 292 -31.94 -8.44 -12.60
C ILE A 292 -32.61 -7.11 -12.89
N MET A 293 -32.62 -6.71 -14.16
CA MET A 293 -33.42 -5.56 -14.59
C MET A 293 -34.90 -5.96 -14.70
N TYR A 294 -35.75 -5.23 -14.01
CA TYR A 294 -37.20 -5.39 -14.12
C TYR A 294 -37.74 -4.29 -15.03
N VAL A 295 -38.47 -4.70 -16.07
CA VAL A 295 -39.11 -3.78 -17.03
C VAL A 295 -40.59 -4.09 -17.13
N GLU A 296 -41.43 -3.08 -16.98
CA GLU A 296 -42.88 -3.16 -17.19
C GLU A 296 -43.24 -2.70 -18.61
N ILE A 297 -44.02 -3.48 -19.30
CA ILE A 297 -44.54 -3.17 -20.66
C ILE A 297 -46.07 -3.16 -20.68
N GLY A 298 -46.63 -2.35 -21.58
CA GLY A 298 -48.08 -2.22 -21.74
C GLY A 298 -48.77 -3.50 -22.25
N SER A 299 -50.11 -3.54 -22.13
CA SER A 299 -50.92 -4.75 -22.35
C SER A 299 -50.93 -5.25 -23.80
N ASP A 300 -50.61 -4.40 -24.78
CA ASP A 300 -50.69 -4.73 -26.21
C ASP A 300 -49.42 -5.39 -26.77
N GLU A 301 -48.37 -5.55 -25.95
CA GLU A 301 -47.12 -6.13 -26.40
C GLU A 301 -46.98 -7.61 -26.00
N GLU A 302 -46.10 -8.34 -26.70
CA GLU A 302 -45.97 -9.80 -26.57
C GLU A 302 -45.57 -10.26 -25.17
N LYS A 303 -45.71 -11.55 -24.88
CA LYS A 303 -45.51 -12.20 -23.56
C LYS A 303 -44.22 -11.80 -22.87
N PRO A 304 -44.22 -11.71 -21.51
CA PRO A 304 -43.00 -11.46 -20.78
C PRO A 304 -41.94 -12.51 -21.10
N GLU A 305 -40.78 -12.06 -21.53
CA GLU A 305 -39.67 -12.91 -21.89
C GLU A 305 -38.47 -12.62 -20.96
N PHE A 306 -37.89 -13.68 -20.43
CA PHE A 306 -36.63 -13.55 -19.70
C PHE A 306 -35.51 -13.65 -20.70
N VAL A 307 -34.87 -12.54 -20.99
CA VAL A 307 -33.66 -12.49 -21.81
C VAL A 307 -32.43 -12.69 -20.91
N SER A 308 -31.91 -13.90 -20.88
CA SER A 308 -30.66 -14.16 -20.22
C SER A 308 -29.51 -13.72 -21.12
N PHE A 309 -28.63 -12.86 -20.62
CA PHE A 309 -27.37 -12.62 -21.27
C PHE A 309 -26.51 -13.89 -21.09
N LYS A 310 -26.21 -14.57 -22.20
CA LYS A 310 -25.30 -15.73 -22.14
C LYS A 310 -23.97 -15.27 -21.60
N GLY A 311 -23.68 -15.64 -20.37
CA GLY A 311 -22.36 -15.46 -19.80
C GLY A 311 -21.35 -16.25 -20.63
N ALA A 312 -20.36 -15.58 -21.16
CA ALA A 312 -19.14 -16.24 -21.62
C ALA A 312 -18.59 -17.08 -20.45
N ASN A 313 -17.58 -17.93 -20.69
CA ASN A 313 -16.96 -18.76 -19.64
C ASN A 313 -16.23 -17.86 -18.59
N TYR A 314 -17.00 -17.08 -17.82
CA TYR A 314 -16.50 -16.11 -16.86
C TYR A 314 -15.48 -16.72 -15.90
N ASP A 315 -15.67 -17.97 -15.48
CA ASP A 315 -14.77 -18.64 -14.56
C ASP A 315 -13.34 -18.78 -15.11
N LYS A 316 -13.20 -19.08 -16.41
CA LYS A 316 -11.88 -19.18 -17.04
C LYS A 316 -11.28 -17.81 -17.30
N GLU A 317 -12.08 -16.86 -17.73
CA GLU A 317 -11.65 -15.49 -17.98
C GLU A 317 -11.21 -14.82 -16.68
N PHE A 318 -11.99 -14.98 -15.60
CA PHE A 318 -11.61 -14.48 -14.28
C PHE A 318 -10.34 -15.12 -13.74
N THR A 319 -10.17 -16.44 -13.90
CA THR A 319 -8.95 -17.12 -13.47
C THR A 319 -7.72 -16.59 -14.20
N VAL A 320 -7.78 -16.45 -15.52
CA VAL A 320 -6.66 -15.94 -16.32
C VAL A 320 -6.37 -14.49 -15.99
N THR A 321 -7.40 -13.65 -15.86
CA THR A 321 -7.26 -12.24 -15.52
C THR A 321 -6.64 -12.08 -14.14
N LEU A 322 -7.14 -12.82 -13.14
CA LEU A 322 -6.62 -12.80 -11.77
C LEU A 322 -5.14 -13.20 -11.73
N GLN A 323 -4.77 -14.32 -12.36
CA GLN A 323 -3.38 -14.77 -12.42
C GLN A 323 -2.48 -13.74 -13.13
N THR A 324 -2.97 -13.10 -14.18
CA THR A 324 -2.22 -12.07 -14.90
C THR A 324 -2.01 -10.84 -14.03
N SER A 325 -3.06 -10.35 -13.36
CA SER A 325 -2.97 -9.20 -12.46
C SER A 325 -2.02 -9.48 -11.29
N GLN A 326 -2.14 -10.63 -10.63
CA GLN A 326 -1.22 -11.04 -9.56
C GLN A 326 0.23 -11.12 -10.03
N SER A 327 0.46 -11.68 -11.23
CA SER A 327 1.80 -11.72 -11.83
C SER A 327 2.35 -10.32 -12.13
N ASN A 328 1.52 -9.42 -12.63
CA ASN A 328 1.93 -8.04 -12.92
C ASN A 328 2.29 -7.28 -11.63
N ILE A 329 1.47 -7.41 -10.59
CA ILE A 329 1.73 -6.83 -9.27
C ILE A 329 3.08 -7.32 -8.75
N GLY A 330 3.31 -8.63 -8.70
CA GLY A 330 4.57 -9.17 -8.21
C GLY A 330 5.79 -8.79 -9.02
N LYS A 331 5.67 -8.71 -10.36
CA LYS A 331 6.74 -8.23 -11.25
C LYS A 331 7.10 -6.78 -10.98
N ARG A 332 6.11 -5.94 -10.69
CA ARG A 332 6.36 -4.51 -10.40
C ARG A 332 7.19 -4.33 -9.14
N PHE A 333 6.93 -5.16 -8.11
CA PHE A 333 7.72 -5.16 -6.87
C PHE A 333 9.03 -5.95 -6.98
N ASN A 334 9.36 -6.52 -8.14
CA ASN A 334 10.50 -7.41 -8.35
C ASN A 334 10.57 -8.58 -7.35
N GLN A 335 9.42 -8.99 -6.81
CA GLN A 335 9.38 -10.06 -5.82
C GLN A 335 9.43 -11.43 -6.47
N PRO A 336 10.36 -12.31 -6.08
CA PRO A 336 10.36 -13.70 -6.50
C PRO A 336 9.05 -14.41 -6.12
N PRO A 337 8.50 -15.28 -6.98
CA PRO A 337 7.24 -16.00 -6.69
C PRO A 337 7.27 -16.77 -5.37
N ILE A 338 8.43 -17.25 -4.96
CA ILE A 338 8.60 -17.97 -3.70
C ILE A 338 8.31 -17.12 -2.46
N LEU A 339 8.62 -15.81 -2.49
CA LEU A 339 8.30 -14.88 -1.38
C LEU A 339 6.80 -14.57 -1.27
N ARG A 340 6.04 -14.87 -2.35
CA ARG A 340 4.59 -14.71 -2.40
C ARG A 340 3.84 -16.01 -2.20
N ALA A 341 4.54 -17.11 -1.90
CA ALA A 341 4.00 -18.46 -1.81
C ALA A 341 3.26 -18.95 -3.08
N GLU A 342 3.58 -18.36 -4.25
CA GLU A 342 3.00 -18.75 -5.54
C GLU A 342 3.81 -19.89 -6.18
N ASN A 343 3.10 -20.94 -6.66
CA ASN A 343 3.62 -22.00 -7.54
C ASN A 343 5.02 -22.55 -7.17
N VAL A 344 5.23 -22.72 -5.89
CA VAL A 344 6.44 -23.39 -5.44
C VAL A 344 6.19 -24.87 -5.62
N GLY A 345 6.70 -25.44 -6.74
CA GLY A 345 6.65 -26.88 -6.97
C GLY A 345 7.24 -27.64 -5.78
N ALA A 346 7.11 -28.98 -5.77
CA ALA A 346 7.46 -29.86 -4.67
C ALA A 346 8.88 -29.72 -4.05
N ASN A 347 9.75 -28.88 -4.62
CA ASN A 347 11.11 -28.61 -4.16
C ASN A 347 11.24 -27.25 -3.46
N PHE A 348 10.60 -27.13 -2.31
CA PHE A 348 10.85 -26.01 -1.38
C PHE A 348 12.18 -26.26 -0.65
N GLY A 349 13.31 -25.98 -1.33
CA GLY A 349 14.62 -26.11 -0.72
C GLY A 349 15.02 -24.88 0.08
N ALA A 350 15.67 -25.07 1.21
CA ALA A 350 16.23 -23.96 2.02
C ALA A 350 17.12 -23.02 1.20
N ASP A 351 17.90 -23.56 0.28
CA ASP A 351 18.78 -22.81 -0.61
C ASP A 351 18.00 -21.88 -1.54
N LEU A 352 16.81 -22.30 -2.01
CA LEU A 352 15.98 -21.49 -2.88
C LEU A 352 15.42 -20.26 -2.13
N MET A 353 14.99 -20.45 -0.89
CA MET A 353 14.55 -19.35 -0.02
C MET A 353 15.69 -18.41 0.30
N LYS A 354 16.87 -18.93 0.66
CA LYS A 354 18.03 -18.11 0.93
C LYS A 354 18.40 -17.26 -0.29
N ASN A 355 18.47 -17.85 -1.47
CA ASN A 355 18.76 -17.13 -2.71
C ASN A 355 17.69 -16.06 -3.03
N ALA A 356 16.41 -16.34 -2.73
CA ALA A 356 15.35 -15.37 -2.90
C ALA A 356 15.48 -14.18 -1.93
N TYR A 357 15.88 -14.42 -0.68
CA TYR A 357 16.16 -13.36 0.29
C TYR A 357 17.37 -12.52 -0.13
N ASP A 358 18.45 -13.16 -0.53
CA ASP A 358 19.68 -12.47 -0.98
C ASP A 358 19.39 -11.62 -2.23
N TYR A 359 18.65 -12.17 -3.19
CA TYR A 359 18.22 -11.41 -4.37
C TYR A 359 17.36 -10.20 -3.99
N TYR A 360 16.33 -10.41 -3.16
CA TYR A 360 15.42 -9.33 -2.83
C TYR A 360 16.05 -8.27 -1.92
N ASN A 361 16.99 -8.65 -1.07
CA ASN A 361 17.83 -7.72 -0.33
C ASN A 361 18.65 -6.81 -1.24
N SER A 362 19.15 -7.31 -2.37
CA SER A 362 19.87 -6.49 -3.35
C SER A 362 18.94 -5.56 -4.12
N VAL A 363 17.68 -5.94 -4.31
CA VAL A 363 16.66 -5.08 -4.95
C VAL A 363 16.34 -3.86 -4.09
N VAL A 364 16.27 -4.03 -2.76
CA VAL A 364 15.87 -2.97 -1.81
C VAL A 364 17.06 -2.27 -1.14
N GLU A 365 18.27 -2.53 -1.58
CA GLU A 365 19.49 -1.98 -0.97
C GLU A 365 19.53 -0.44 -1.01
N ASN A 366 19.13 0.15 -2.12
CA ASN A 366 19.15 1.62 -2.28
C ASN A 366 18.19 2.31 -1.33
N GLU A 367 17.01 1.73 -1.13
CA GLU A 367 15.99 2.22 -0.23
C GLU A 367 16.47 2.15 1.22
N ARG A 368 17.10 1.05 1.60
CA ARG A 368 17.71 0.89 2.92
C ARG A 368 18.80 1.92 3.16
N LEU A 369 19.71 2.10 2.20
CA LEU A 369 20.75 3.13 2.26
C LEU A 369 20.17 4.56 2.36
N ALA A 370 19.01 4.81 1.74
CA ALA A 370 18.32 6.10 1.88
C ALA A 370 17.84 6.34 3.31
N LEU A 371 17.27 5.34 3.96
CA LEU A 371 16.89 5.40 5.37
C LEU A 371 18.12 5.65 6.27
N GLU A 372 19.19 4.89 6.09
CA GLU A 372 20.44 5.05 6.86
C GLU A 372 20.99 6.48 6.76
N ARG A 373 20.97 7.07 5.55
CA ARG A 373 21.38 8.47 5.35
C ARG A 373 20.49 9.45 6.10
N VAL A 374 19.18 9.23 6.10
CA VAL A 374 18.22 10.09 6.83
C VAL A 374 18.50 10.01 8.33
N PHE A 375 18.65 8.80 8.88
CA PHE A 375 19.02 8.65 10.30
C PHE A 375 20.38 9.27 10.62
N SER A 376 21.38 9.10 9.77
CA SER A 376 22.68 9.77 9.90
C SER A 376 22.53 11.29 9.95
N THR A 377 21.74 11.88 9.06
CA THR A 377 21.49 13.32 9.01
C THR A 377 20.82 13.83 10.29
N ILE A 378 19.83 13.12 10.80
CA ILE A 378 19.12 13.49 12.04
C ILE A 378 20.05 13.39 13.25
N PHE A 379 20.74 12.25 13.40
CA PHE A 379 21.47 11.95 14.62
C PHE A 379 22.85 12.65 14.73
N GLN A 380 23.34 13.26 13.66
CA GLN A 380 24.44 14.23 13.73
C GLN A 380 24.08 15.46 14.58
N HIS A 381 22.79 15.79 14.65
CA HIS A 381 22.28 16.93 15.41
C HIS A 381 21.57 16.51 16.70
N TRP A 382 21.60 15.23 17.07
CA TRP A 382 20.98 14.73 18.28
C TRP A 382 21.64 15.30 19.55
N PHE A 383 20.87 15.49 20.61
CA PHE A 383 21.36 16.13 21.83
C PHE A 383 22.34 15.25 22.64
N GLU A 384 22.27 13.93 22.47
CA GLU A 384 23.20 12.97 23.05
C GLU A 384 24.12 12.39 21.99
N PRO A 385 25.38 12.06 22.36
CA PRO A 385 26.26 11.37 21.42
C PRO A 385 25.70 9.98 21.06
N THR A 386 25.87 9.59 19.80
CA THR A 386 25.52 8.27 19.29
C THR A 386 26.75 7.57 18.76
N SER A 387 26.71 6.26 18.57
CA SER A 387 27.81 5.45 18.02
C SER A 387 28.25 5.87 16.61
N GLY A 388 27.34 6.53 15.86
CA GLY A 388 27.58 6.89 14.46
C GLY A 388 27.37 5.72 13.48
N ASN A 389 27.02 4.53 13.97
CA ASN A 389 26.64 3.41 13.12
C ASN A 389 25.11 3.33 12.98
N TYR A 390 24.62 3.63 11.79
CA TYR A 390 23.19 3.63 11.45
C TYR A 390 22.85 2.57 10.41
N SER A 391 23.74 1.59 10.22
CA SER A 391 23.53 0.51 9.25
C SER A 391 22.36 -0.38 9.67
N ILE A 392 21.51 -0.71 8.71
CA ILE A 392 20.36 -1.61 8.88
C ILE A 392 20.77 -3.02 8.43
N THR A 393 20.59 -4.00 9.31
CA THR A 393 20.91 -5.39 9.03
C THR A 393 19.90 -5.98 8.05
N PRO A 394 20.33 -6.52 6.90
CA PRO A 394 19.42 -7.17 5.94
C PRO A 394 18.71 -8.37 6.57
N LEU A 395 17.50 -8.67 6.06
CA LEU A 395 16.82 -9.91 6.42
C LEU A 395 17.61 -11.12 5.91
N SER A 396 17.76 -12.14 6.74
CA SER A 396 18.35 -13.41 6.35
C SER A 396 17.36 -14.55 6.60
N TYR A 397 17.34 -15.52 5.71
CA TYR A 397 16.65 -16.76 5.90
C TYR A 397 17.63 -17.76 6.51
N GLU A 398 17.54 -17.93 7.81
CA GLU A 398 18.33 -18.91 8.55
C GLU A 398 17.45 -20.13 8.81
N VAL A 399 17.85 -21.25 8.27
CA VAL A 399 17.30 -22.54 8.66
C VAL A 399 18.26 -23.10 9.71
N GLU A 400 17.79 -23.40 10.88
CA GLU A 400 18.52 -24.28 11.81
C GLU A 400 18.61 -25.65 11.14
N MET A 401 19.60 -25.82 10.27
CA MET A 401 19.89 -27.12 9.69
C MET A 401 20.48 -27.98 10.80
N THR A 402 19.86 -29.12 11.03
CA THR A 402 20.49 -30.13 11.84
C THR A 402 21.80 -30.55 11.17
N LEU A 403 22.75 -31.04 11.93
CA LEU A 403 24.04 -31.50 11.41
C LEU A 403 23.83 -32.55 10.29
N ALA A 404 22.76 -33.32 10.36
CA ALA A 404 22.34 -34.29 9.37
C ALA A 404 21.89 -33.67 8.04
N ASP A 405 21.21 -32.52 8.10
CA ASP A 405 20.72 -31.81 6.91
C ASP A 405 21.86 -31.08 6.18
N ARG A 406 22.87 -30.65 6.94
CA ARG A 406 24.02 -29.90 6.43
C ARG A 406 25.08 -30.80 5.78
N LEU A 407 25.18 -32.01 6.26
CA LEU A 407 26.13 -33.02 5.81
C LEU A 407 25.36 -34.06 4.96
N GLY A 408 25.81 -34.27 3.75
CA GLY A 408 25.22 -35.35 2.92
C GLY A 408 25.46 -36.74 3.54
N ASP A 409 24.66 -37.73 3.14
CA ASP A 409 24.70 -39.09 3.65
C ASP A 409 26.10 -39.74 3.63
N SER A 410 26.93 -39.40 2.66
CA SER A 410 28.33 -39.84 2.56
C SER A 410 29.19 -39.25 3.67
N GLN A 411 29.09 -37.96 3.92
CA GLN A 411 29.85 -37.25 4.94
C GLN A 411 29.41 -37.68 6.35
N LEU A 412 28.13 -37.92 6.57
CA LEU A 412 27.61 -38.44 7.82
C LEU A 412 28.21 -39.86 8.13
N LYS A 413 28.30 -40.71 7.12
CA LYS A 413 28.94 -42.04 7.27
C LYS A 413 30.42 -41.90 7.63
N GLU A 414 31.13 -41.01 6.99
CA GLU A 414 32.55 -40.73 7.26
C GLU A 414 32.78 -40.16 8.68
N ILE A 415 31.90 -39.25 9.14
CA ILE A 415 31.97 -38.75 10.52
C ILE A 415 31.66 -39.87 11.52
N ILE A 416 30.71 -40.71 11.27
CA ILE A 416 30.38 -41.85 12.14
C ILE A 416 31.59 -42.81 12.21
N LEU A 417 32.29 -43.06 11.07
CA LEU A 417 33.50 -43.85 11.04
C LEU A 417 34.65 -43.16 11.82
N LEU A 418 34.82 -41.82 11.66
CA LEU A 418 35.79 -41.06 12.39
C LEU A 418 35.57 -41.11 13.92
N VAL A 419 34.33 -40.92 14.36
CA VAL A 419 33.97 -40.99 15.78
C VAL A 419 34.28 -42.40 16.38
N ASN A 420 33.97 -43.46 15.64
CA ASN A 420 34.13 -44.83 16.08
C ASN A 420 35.55 -45.37 15.91
N ASP A 421 36.45 -44.64 15.25
CA ASP A 421 37.84 -45.08 15.09
C ASP A 421 38.58 -45.03 16.42
N LYS A 422 39.05 -46.20 16.90
CA LYS A 422 39.77 -46.34 18.17
C LYS A 422 41.25 -46.02 18.06
N THR A 423 41.79 -45.82 16.88
CA THR A 423 43.21 -45.54 16.64
C THR A 423 43.59 -44.09 16.77
N LEU A 424 42.59 -43.18 16.66
CA LEU A 424 42.78 -41.72 16.70
C LEU A 424 42.45 -41.16 18.09
N THR A 425 43.22 -40.18 18.55
CA THR A 425 42.96 -39.47 19.82
C THR A 425 41.76 -38.52 19.64
N SER A 426 41.01 -38.23 20.70
CA SER A 426 39.85 -37.36 20.68
C SER A 426 40.14 -35.92 20.14
N ASP A 427 41.34 -35.41 20.42
CA ASP A 427 41.79 -34.11 19.92
C ASP A 427 42.04 -34.13 18.42
N LEU A 428 42.63 -35.20 17.89
CA LEU A 428 42.85 -35.36 16.45
C LEU A 428 41.54 -35.54 15.71
N LYS A 429 40.61 -36.31 16.24
CA LYS A 429 39.27 -36.47 15.69
C LYS A 429 38.51 -35.12 15.59
N ARG A 430 38.58 -34.29 16.67
CA ARG A 430 37.96 -32.95 16.65
C ARG A 430 38.63 -32.03 15.62
N SER A 431 39.94 -32.10 15.52
CA SER A 431 40.66 -31.32 14.49
C SER A 431 40.25 -31.71 13.06
N ILE A 432 40.15 -33.03 12.80
CA ILE A 432 39.69 -33.57 11.51
C ILE A 432 38.24 -33.13 11.24
N ALA A 433 37.36 -33.24 12.26
CA ALA A 433 35.96 -32.85 12.16
C ALA A 433 35.78 -31.37 11.80
N LYS A 434 36.58 -30.50 12.41
CA LYS A 434 36.62 -29.07 12.09
C LYS A 434 37.15 -28.79 10.70
N THR A 435 38.25 -29.43 10.30
CA THR A 435 38.97 -29.09 9.07
C THR A 435 38.36 -29.68 7.82
N LEU A 436 37.91 -30.95 7.85
CA LEU A 436 37.38 -31.65 6.69
C LEU A 436 35.85 -31.51 6.54
N PHE A 437 35.14 -31.45 7.66
CA PHE A 437 33.67 -31.40 7.64
C PHE A 437 33.12 -30.02 8.02
N GLY A 438 33.96 -29.03 8.34
CA GLY A 438 33.57 -27.67 8.64
C GLY A 438 32.68 -27.53 9.89
N LEU A 439 32.85 -28.41 10.86
CA LEU A 439 32.14 -28.35 12.13
C LEU A 439 32.64 -27.22 13.01
N SER A 440 31.71 -26.55 13.69
CA SER A 440 32.06 -25.57 14.72
C SER A 440 32.72 -26.27 15.92
N GLU A 441 33.35 -25.47 16.79
CA GLU A 441 34.02 -26.00 17.98
C GLU A 441 33.05 -26.73 18.92
N ASP A 442 31.86 -26.13 19.10
CA ASP A 442 30.83 -26.69 19.96
C ASP A 442 30.23 -27.99 19.37
N GLU A 443 29.99 -28.04 18.06
CA GLU A 443 29.53 -29.22 17.36
C GLU A 443 30.56 -30.36 17.43
N ALA A 444 31.82 -30.06 17.21
CA ALA A 444 32.88 -31.05 17.31
C ALA A 444 33.08 -31.59 18.75
N ASN A 445 32.93 -30.72 19.77
CA ASN A 445 32.98 -31.10 21.17
C ASN A 445 31.78 -31.93 21.61
N ASN A 446 30.58 -31.63 21.08
CA ASN A 446 29.39 -32.43 21.38
C ASN A 446 29.39 -33.80 20.73
N LEU A 447 29.99 -33.96 19.54
CA LEU A 447 30.08 -35.23 18.84
C LEU A 447 31.24 -36.13 19.39
N ILE A 448 32.33 -35.50 19.82
CA ILE A 448 33.51 -36.20 20.27
C ILE A 448 33.87 -35.70 21.68
N PRO A 449 33.34 -36.33 22.72
CA PRO A 449 33.57 -35.93 24.10
C PRO A 449 35.06 -35.93 24.45
N VAL A 450 35.45 -35.05 25.37
CA VAL A 450 36.83 -34.97 25.91
C VAL A 450 37.08 -36.26 26.68
N ASP A 451 38.21 -36.94 26.40
CA ASP A 451 38.68 -38.03 27.22
C ASP A 451 38.93 -37.51 28.64
N ILE A 452 38.04 -37.83 29.57
CA ILE A 452 38.29 -37.54 30.98
C ILE A 452 39.42 -38.49 31.40
N VAL A 453 40.64 -37.96 31.40
CA VAL A 453 41.77 -38.64 32.05
C VAL A 453 41.44 -38.68 33.54
N THR A 454 40.87 -39.81 34.00
CA THR A 454 40.78 -40.09 35.43
C THR A 454 42.19 -40.27 35.96
N PRO A 455 42.59 -39.55 37.01
CA PRO A 455 43.92 -39.58 37.58
C PRO A 455 44.28 -40.95 38.19
#